data_dfa23c929be08105e60edb3967e1a5a6
#
_entry.id   dfa23c929be08105e60edb3967e1a5a6
#
_cell.length_a   1.000
_cell.length_b   1.000
_cell.length_c   1.000
_cell.angle_alpha   90.00
_cell.angle_beta   90.00
_cell.angle_gamma   90.00
#
_symmetry.space_group_name_H-M   'P 1'
#
loop_
_entity.id
_entity.type
_entity.pdbx_description
1 polymer ?
#
loop_
_entity_poly.entity_id
_entity_poly.type
_entity_poly.pdbx_seq_one_letter_code
_entity_poly.pdbx_strand_id
1 'polypeptide(L)'
;MHMDFNPLEHCNAPMDSVVGYSSDVPSMSNCHRHWLSETYAYTTIGYPHEVMKKMPYGSEWKRAPTGLCWTADEFVARYLLHTRGIFVYFGGSRHDLYWENLKFFGSSGMHRLYERINFENKVEVTTTKRRKRHTPLVGDVVVWDSDYKAYFPRGHVAVVVKVEDDVSAAGGEAALRELKKERRQPSLVYIAEQNFDNKNWEGRNFSRVLKFTWMRGDRASLEDPDGPPLMGHVRVGKLLEDASFFGDL
;
A
#
# COMPACT_ATOMS: atom_id res chain seq x y z
N MET A 1 -10.89 26.46 1.30
CA MET A 1 -11.71 26.72 2.50
C MET A 1 -10.90 26.15 3.66
N HIS A 2 -10.28 27.00 4.48
CA HIS A 2 -9.64 26.54 5.72
C HIS A 2 -10.77 26.13 6.66
N MET A 3 -10.87 24.84 6.93
CA MET A 3 -11.72 24.36 8.00
C MET A 3 -11.05 24.74 9.32
N ASP A 4 -11.75 25.42 10.22
CA ASP A 4 -11.28 25.62 11.59
C ASP A 4 -11.18 24.23 12.24
N PHE A 5 -9.98 23.70 12.24
CA PHE A 5 -9.74 22.35 12.71
C PHE A 5 -9.77 22.31 14.24
N ASN A 6 -10.77 21.61 14.77
CA ASN A 6 -10.88 21.34 16.20
C ASN A 6 -10.58 19.85 16.45
N PRO A 7 -9.46 19.50 17.10
CA PRO A 7 -9.11 18.11 17.39
C PRO A 7 -10.18 17.36 18.18
N LEU A 8 -10.91 18.02 19.06
CA LEU A 8 -11.95 17.40 19.89
C LEU A 8 -13.19 16.99 19.09
N GLU A 9 -13.41 17.63 17.94
CA GLU A 9 -14.59 17.39 17.10
C GLU A 9 -14.26 16.58 15.85
N HIS A 10 -13.02 16.70 15.34
CA HIS A 10 -12.66 16.16 14.04
C HIS A 10 -11.77 14.91 14.09
N CYS A 11 -11.16 14.60 15.25
CA CYS A 11 -10.38 13.36 15.42
C CYS A 11 -11.28 12.15 15.69
N ASN A 12 -11.13 11.10 14.88
CA ASN A 12 -11.75 9.81 15.18
C ASN A 12 -10.95 9.01 16.24
N ALA A 13 -9.64 9.23 16.28
CA ALA A 13 -8.76 8.73 17.33
C ALA A 13 -7.69 9.79 17.64
N PRO A 14 -7.18 9.88 18.87
CA PRO A 14 -6.12 10.82 19.21
C PRO A 14 -4.88 10.63 18.34
N MET A 15 -4.17 11.72 18.05
CA MET A 15 -2.89 11.63 17.36
C MET A 15 -1.92 10.72 18.12
N ASP A 16 -1.06 10.00 17.41
CA ASP A 16 -0.10 9.02 17.93
C ASP A 16 -0.72 7.79 18.62
N SER A 17 -2.04 7.65 18.64
CA SER A 17 -2.67 6.43 19.13
C SER A 17 -2.65 5.32 18.07
N VAL A 18 -2.54 4.08 18.53
CA VAL A 18 -2.63 2.91 17.65
C VAL A 18 -4.10 2.66 17.30
N VAL A 19 -4.40 2.57 16.01
CA VAL A 19 -5.76 2.26 15.51
C VAL A 19 -5.91 0.82 15.05
N GLY A 20 -4.81 0.12 14.78
CA GLY A 20 -4.82 -1.29 14.41
C GLY A 20 -3.43 -1.86 14.21
N TYR A 21 -3.36 -3.16 13.94
CA TYR A 21 -2.12 -3.88 13.64
C TYR A 21 -2.31 -4.78 12.43
N SER A 22 -1.30 -4.87 11.59
CA SER A 22 -1.20 -5.90 10.56
C SER A 22 0.21 -6.45 10.52
N SER A 23 0.38 -7.78 10.65
CA SER A 23 1.71 -8.44 10.74
C SER A 23 2.63 -7.76 11.77
N ASP A 24 2.09 -7.48 12.96
CA ASP A 24 2.77 -6.78 14.07
C ASP A 24 3.19 -5.32 13.77
N VAL A 25 2.83 -4.78 12.62
CA VAL A 25 3.08 -3.37 12.28
C VAL A 25 1.88 -2.52 12.70
N PRO A 26 2.05 -1.57 13.64
CA PRO A 26 0.96 -0.72 14.08
C PRO A 26 0.56 0.29 13.01
N SER A 27 -0.73 0.52 12.84
CA SER A 27 -1.26 1.71 12.17
C SER A 27 -1.55 2.78 13.21
N MET A 28 -1.03 3.96 12.99
CA MET A 28 -1.09 5.07 13.92
C MET A 28 -2.10 6.11 13.47
N SER A 29 -2.80 6.74 14.40
CA SER A 29 -3.72 7.82 14.09
C SER A 29 -2.97 9.12 13.78
N ASN A 30 -3.35 9.73 12.67
CA ASN A 30 -2.99 11.12 12.35
C ASN A 30 -4.09 12.11 12.78
N CYS A 31 -5.00 11.70 13.66
CA CYS A 31 -6.18 12.44 14.10
C CYS A 31 -7.17 12.68 12.94
N HIS A 32 -6.74 13.37 11.90
CA HIS A 32 -7.55 13.66 10.73
C HIS A 32 -6.70 13.66 9.45
N ARG A 33 -7.28 13.22 8.34
CA ARG A 33 -6.56 13.09 7.04
C ARG A 33 -6.03 14.41 6.47
N HIS A 34 -6.54 15.54 6.92
CA HIS A 34 -6.04 16.88 6.57
C HIS A 34 -4.76 17.27 7.30
N TRP A 35 -4.48 16.60 8.41
CA TRP A 35 -3.31 16.95 9.19
C TRP A 35 -2.05 16.34 8.54
N LEU A 36 -1.06 17.19 8.34
CA LEU A 36 0.28 16.76 7.93
C LEU A 36 1.23 17.08 9.07
N SER A 37 1.81 16.05 9.64
CA SER A 37 2.90 16.20 10.61
C SER A 37 4.15 16.74 9.92
N GLU A 38 4.90 17.54 10.64
CA GLU A 38 6.26 17.96 10.23
C GLU A 38 7.34 16.99 10.71
N THR A 39 6.95 16.00 11.50
CA THR A 39 7.84 15.03 12.12
C THR A 39 7.98 13.78 11.27
N TYR A 40 9.21 13.30 11.06
CA TYR A 40 9.46 12.03 10.39
C TYR A 40 9.34 10.85 11.34
N ALA A 41 8.69 9.80 10.85
CA ALA A 41 8.69 8.50 11.49
C ALA A 41 9.95 7.71 11.11
N TYR A 42 10.44 6.95 12.07
CA TYR A 42 11.62 6.09 11.90
C TYR A 42 11.30 4.70 12.42
N THR A 43 11.74 3.70 11.70
CA THR A 43 11.65 2.32 12.16
C THR A 43 13.04 1.73 12.39
N THR A 44 13.13 0.83 13.37
CA THR A 44 14.36 0.07 13.59
C THR A 44 14.41 -1.06 12.58
N ILE A 45 15.50 -1.14 11.85
CA ILE A 45 15.72 -2.23 10.90
C ILE A 45 16.50 -3.32 11.62
N GLY A 46 15.89 -4.50 11.77
CA GLY A 46 16.59 -5.70 12.21
C GLY A 46 17.43 -6.26 11.06
N TYR A 47 18.64 -5.77 10.88
CA TYR A 47 19.58 -6.44 9.97
C TYR A 47 20.05 -7.75 10.60
N PRO A 48 20.24 -8.82 9.82
CA PRO A 48 20.98 -9.99 10.28
C PRO A 48 22.34 -9.55 10.84
N HIS A 49 22.75 -10.12 11.97
CA HIS A 49 23.97 -9.76 12.69
C HIS A 49 25.24 -9.72 11.81
N GLU A 50 25.27 -10.56 10.78
CA GLU A 50 26.34 -10.64 9.78
C GLU A 50 26.47 -9.36 8.91
N VAL A 51 25.36 -8.72 8.60
CA VAL A 51 25.34 -7.47 7.81
C VAL A 51 25.76 -6.29 8.68
N MET A 52 25.38 -6.30 9.97
CA MET A 52 25.78 -5.25 10.92
C MET A 52 27.27 -5.20 11.21
N LYS A 53 27.97 -6.35 11.16
CA LYS A 53 29.43 -6.42 11.32
C LYS A 53 30.21 -5.77 10.18
N LYS A 54 29.63 -5.64 9.01
CA LYS A 54 30.27 -5.09 7.80
C LYS A 54 30.02 -3.60 7.58
N MET A 55 29.19 -2.96 8.43
CA MET A 55 28.91 -1.53 8.31
C MET A 55 29.97 -0.72 9.09
N PRO A 56 30.63 0.26 8.45
CA PRO A 56 31.77 0.95 9.06
C PRO A 56 31.46 1.83 10.26
N TYR A 57 30.18 2.12 10.55
CA TYR A 57 29.78 2.96 11.69
C TYR A 57 28.48 2.43 12.30
N GLY A 58 28.60 1.80 13.46
CA GLY A 58 27.65 0.82 13.97
C GLY A 58 26.34 1.29 14.59
N SER A 59 26.06 2.54 14.86
CA SER A 59 24.88 2.87 15.66
C SER A 59 23.79 3.70 14.97
N GLU A 60 24.11 4.48 14.00
CA GLU A 60 23.15 5.41 13.38
C GLU A 60 22.25 4.75 12.32
N TRP A 61 22.69 3.67 11.71
CA TRP A 61 21.98 2.95 10.64
C TRP A 61 20.90 1.97 11.13
N LYS A 62 20.64 1.95 12.44
CA LYS A 62 19.56 1.11 13.01
C LYS A 62 18.18 1.68 12.80
N ARG A 63 18.06 2.92 12.33
CA ARG A 63 16.80 3.61 12.10
C ARG A 63 16.70 4.04 10.64
N ALA A 64 15.66 3.60 9.95
CA ALA A 64 15.33 4.09 8.63
C ALA A 64 14.13 5.04 8.71
N PRO A 65 14.18 6.20 8.05
CA PRO A 65 13.01 7.04 7.90
C PRO A 65 11.98 6.32 7.03
N THR A 66 10.73 6.30 7.47
CA THR A 66 9.62 5.68 6.73
C THR A 66 8.72 6.70 6.08
N GLY A 67 8.71 7.93 6.55
CA GLY A 67 7.93 9.04 6.01
C GLY A 67 7.50 10.03 7.08
N LEU A 68 6.61 10.93 6.74
CA LEU A 68 6.00 11.84 7.72
C LEU A 68 4.99 11.08 8.58
N CYS A 69 5.02 11.32 9.90
CA CYS A 69 4.04 10.78 10.85
C CYS A 69 2.65 11.37 10.55
N TRP A 70 1.64 10.65 10.49
CA TRP A 70 1.37 9.25 10.23
C TRP A 70 0.63 9.20 8.90
N THR A 71 1.34 9.44 7.82
CA THR A 71 0.78 9.44 6.47
C THR A 71 0.56 8.02 5.96
N ALA A 72 -0.26 7.87 4.91
CA ALA A 72 -0.55 6.57 4.31
C ALA A 72 0.71 5.91 3.72
N ASP A 73 1.56 6.70 3.06
CA ASP A 73 2.83 6.28 2.47
C ASP A 73 3.85 5.84 3.53
N GLU A 74 3.88 6.49 4.69
CA GLU A 74 4.70 6.07 5.82
C GLU A 74 4.35 4.65 6.27
N PHE A 75 3.06 4.36 6.42
CA PHE A 75 2.64 3.02 6.84
C PHE A 75 3.05 1.96 5.82
N VAL A 76 2.82 2.19 4.53
CA VAL A 76 3.21 1.25 3.47
C VAL A 76 4.72 1.03 3.45
N ALA A 77 5.52 2.10 3.60
CA ALA A 77 6.98 2.00 3.68
C ALA A 77 7.41 1.16 4.88
N ARG A 78 6.89 1.46 6.06
CA ARG A 78 7.18 0.73 7.30
C ARG A 78 6.73 -0.73 7.23
N TYR A 79 5.53 -0.98 6.71
CA TYR A 79 4.99 -2.33 6.56
C TYR A 79 5.86 -3.20 5.64
N LEU A 80 6.18 -2.73 4.43
CA LEU A 80 6.99 -3.49 3.48
C LEU A 80 8.44 -3.68 3.96
N LEU A 81 8.98 -2.72 4.68
CA LEU A 81 10.30 -2.84 5.27
C LEU A 81 10.33 -3.93 6.35
N HIS A 82 9.34 -3.95 7.25
CA HIS A 82 9.26 -4.94 8.33
C HIS A 82 8.94 -6.35 7.82
N THR A 83 7.99 -6.46 6.90
CA THR A 83 7.48 -7.77 6.48
C THR A 83 8.27 -8.40 5.35
N ARG A 84 8.95 -7.60 4.53
CA ARG A 84 9.62 -8.06 3.31
C ARG A 84 11.05 -7.56 3.13
N GLY A 85 11.54 -6.70 4.00
CA GLY A 85 12.84 -6.06 3.82
C GLY A 85 12.93 -5.18 2.57
N ILE A 86 11.82 -4.54 2.18
CA ILE A 86 11.73 -3.70 0.99
C ILE A 86 11.54 -2.26 1.40
N PHE A 87 12.45 -1.39 0.98
CA PHE A 87 12.29 0.04 1.04
C PHE A 87 11.42 0.53 -0.10
N VAL A 88 10.47 1.40 0.23
CA VAL A 88 9.60 2.06 -0.75
C VAL A 88 9.94 3.54 -0.78
N TYR A 89 10.13 4.07 -1.98
CA TYR A 89 10.27 5.48 -2.23
C TYR A 89 9.07 5.96 -3.04
N PHE A 90 8.37 6.96 -2.52
CA PHE A 90 7.13 7.49 -3.12
C PHE A 90 7.33 8.74 -3.98
N GLY A 91 8.58 9.11 -4.25
CA GLY A 91 8.88 10.35 -4.97
C GLY A 91 8.77 11.59 -4.10
N GLY A 92 9.56 12.62 -4.38
CA GLY A 92 9.58 13.86 -3.60
C GLY A 92 8.39 14.78 -3.89
N SER A 93 7.86 15.35 -2.89
CA SER A 93 7.21 16.65 -2.65
C SER A 93 6.18 17.26 -3.60
N ARG A 94 5.79 16.74 -4.72
CA ARG A 94 4.73 17.36 -5.55
C ARG A 94 3.75 16.33 -6.08
N HIS A 95 2.48 16.53 -5.74
CA HIS A 95 1.21 16.21 -6.41
C HIS A 95 1.08 14.90 -7.21
N ASP A 96 2.18 14.33 -7.65
CA ASP A 96 2.18 13.25 -8.60
C ASP A 96 2.57 11.99 -7.88
N LEU A 97 1.59 11.58 -7.25
CA LEU A 97 1.05 10.35 -7.71
C LEU A 97 1.99 9.22 -7.37
N TYR A 98 1.73 8.70 -6.21
CA TYR A 98 2.23 7.38 -5.81
C TYR A 98 2.30 6.40 -7.00
N TRP A 99 1.36 6.56 -7.96
CA TRP A 99 1.29 5.70 -9.15
C TRP A 99 2.53 5.77 -10.03
N GLU A 100 3.08 6.95 -10.29
CA GLU A 100 4.21 7.11 -11.24
C GLU A 100 5.57 6.98 -10.55
N ASN A 101 5.67 7.42 -9.31
CA ASN A 101 6.94 7.61 -8.62
C ASN A 101 7.33 6.50 -7.65
N LEU A 102 6.47 5.51 -7.48
CA LEU A 102 6.71 4.41 -6.55
C LEU A 102 7.90 3.56 -7.00
N LYS A 103 8.94 3.48 -6.16
CA LYS A 103 10.13 2.65 -6.42
C LYS A 103 10.39 1.74 -5.23
N PHE A 104 10.89 0.53 -5.50
CA PHE A 104 11.14 -0.49 -4.50
C PHE A 104 12.62 -0.87 -4.48
N PHE A 105 13.22 -0.83 -3.31
CA PHE A 105 14.64 -1.15 -3.10
C PHE A 105 14.79 -2.25 -2.05
N GLY A 106 15.80 -3.09 -2.21
CA GLY A 106 16.13 -4.08 -1.18
C GLY A 106 16.76 -3.43 0.05
N SER A 107 16.44 -3.95 1.24
CA SER A 107 16.98 -3.45 2.52
C SER A 107 18.49 -3.62 2.66
N SER A 108 19.11 -4.49 1.88
CA SER A 108 20.57 -4.70 1.87
C SER A 108 21.37 -3.62 1.10
N GLY A 109 20.69 -2.56 0.67
CA GLY A 109 21.27 -1.40 0.01
C GLY A 109 20.40 -0.88 -1.12
N MET A 110 20.40 0.42 -1.34
CA MET A 110 19.67 1.09 -2.41
C MET A 110 20.12 0.71 -3.83
N HIS A 111 21.13 -0.15 -3.94
CA HIS A 111 21.62 -0.68 -5.23
C HIS A 111 20.75 -1.81 -5.79
N ARG A 112 19.85 -2.38 -4.97
CA ARG A 112 18.99 -3.49 -5.38
C ARG A 112 17.59 -2.98 -5.67
N LEU A 113 17.40 -2.51 -6.88
CA LEU A 113 16.10 -2.06 -7.37
C LEU A 113 15.24 -3.26 -7.78
N TYR A 114 14.00 -3.27 -7.36
CA TYR A 114 13.00 -4.23 -7.82
C TYR A 114 12.19 -3.70 -9.00
N GLU A 115 11.82 -4.59 -9.90
CA GLU A 115 10.88 -4.29 -10.97
C GLU A 115 9.55 -3.84 -10.36
N ARG A 116 9.00 -2.74 -10.84
CA ARG A 116 7.66 -2.28 -10.53
C ARG A 116 6.68 -2.77 -11.58
N ILE A 117 5.63 -3.45 -11.17
CA ILE A 117 4.60 -3.96 -12.07
C ILE A 117 3.28 -3.25 -11.74
N ASN A 118 2.81 -2.43 -12.66
CA ASN A 118 1.54 -1.72 -12.53
C ASN A 118 0.39 -2.56 -13.09
N PHE A 119 -0.71 -2.60 -12.36
CA PHE A 119 -1.97 -3.19 -12.76
C PHE A 119 -3.04 -2.10 -12.70
N GLU A 120 -3.23 -1.42 -13.82
CA GLU A 120 -4.21 -0.35 -13.93
C GLU A 120 -5.63 -0.88 -13.77
N ASN A 121 -6.46 -0.08 -13.09
CA ASN A 121 -7.85 -0.41 -12.86
C ASN A 121 -8.67 -0.27 -14.16
N LYS A 122 -9.65 -1.15 -14.35
CA LYS A 122 -10.58 -1.16 -15.50
C LYS A 122 -9.94 -1.38 -16.88
N VAL A 123 -8.69 -1.83 -16.90
CA VAL A 123 -7.99 -2.21 -18.14
C VAL A 123 -8.45 -3.59 -18.60
N GLU A 124 -8.51 -3.77 -19.92
CA GLU A 124 -8.86 -5.04 -20.56
C GLU A 124 -7.73 -6.06 -20.42
N VAL A 125 -8.09 -7.28 -19.96
CA VAL A 125 -7.14 -8.36 -19.70
C VAL A 125 -7.63 -9.66 -20.36
N THR A 126 -7.29 -9.85 -21.62
CA THR A 126 -7.89 -10.87 -22.50
C THR A 126 -7.39 -12.29 -22.27
N THR A 127 -6.20 -12.50 -21.75
CA THR A 127 -5.62 -13.85 -21.61
C THR A 127 -5.62 -14.35 -20.17
N THR A 128 -5.83 -15.65 -19.98
CA THR A 128 -5.81 -16.31 -18.66
C THR A 128 -4.49 -16.05 -17.89
N LYS A 129 -3.35 -16.03 -18.60
CA LYS A 129 -2.04 -15.73 -17.99
C LYS A 129 -1.99 -14.30 -17.46
N ARG A 130 -2.50 -13.33 -18.23
CA ARG A 130 -2.57 -11.92 -17.80
C ARG A 130 -3.60 -11.73 -16.69
N ARG A 131 -4.76 -12.42 -16.73
CA ARG A 131 -5.76 -12.36 -15.66
C ARG A 131 -5.19 -12.84 -14.33
N LYS A 132 -4.50 -14.01 -14.33
CA LYS A 132 -3.81 -14.51 -13.12
C LYS A 132 -2.81 -13.48 -12.56
N ARG A 133 -2.10 -12.81 -13.45
CA ARG A 133 -1.10 -11.81 -13.06
C ARG A 133 -1.75 -10.52 -12.52
N HIS A 134 -2.90 -10.13 -13.06
CA HIS A 134 -3.62 -8.90 -12.72
C HIS A 134 -4.45 -9.02 -11.42
N THR A 135 -4.76 -10.22 -10.97
CA THR A 135 -5.44 -10.44 -9.70
C THR A 135 -4.58 -9.93 -8.54
N PRO A 136 -5.13 -9.14 -7.60
CA PRO A 136 -4.39 -8.65 -6.44
C PRO A 136 -3.78 -9.78 -5.62
N LEU A 137 -2.61 -9.57 -5.06
CA LEU A 137 -1.90 -10.50 -4.18
C LEU A 137 -1.48 -9.80 -2.89
N VAL A 138 -1.28 -10.57 -1.84
CA VAL A 138 -0.75 -10.07 -0.57
C VAL A 138 0.59 -9.37 -0.79
N GLY A 139 0.69 -8.14 -0.29
CA GLY A 139 1.82 -7.24 -0.42
C GLY A 139 1.83 -6.37 -1.68
N ASP A 140 0.80 -6.45 -2.52
CA ASP A 140 0.57 -5.41 -3.52
C ASP A 140 0.24 -4.10 -2.82
N VAL A 141 0.64 -2.99 -3.42
CA VAL A 141 0.30 -1.64 -2.96
C VAL A 141 -0.88 -1.14 -3.79
N VAL A 142 -2.00 -0.91 -3.14
CA VAL A 142 -3.19 -0.30 -3.76
C VAL A 142 -3.00 1.20 -3.81
N VAL A 143 -3.41 1.83 -4.91
CA VAL A 143 -3.21 3.26 -5.16
C VAL A 143 -4.53 3.90 -5.58
N TRP A 144 -4.93 4.93 -4.85
CA TRP A 144 -6.07 5.80 -5.19
C TRP A 144 -5.59 7.06 -5.88
N ASP A 145 -6.42 7.57 -6.76
CA ASP A 145 -6.20 8.86 -7.41
C ASP A 145 -6.34 10.01 -6.40
N SER A 146 -5.77 11.15 -6.77
CA SER A 146 -5.92 12.37 -6.00
C SER A 146 -7.38 12.85 -6.05
N ASP A 147 -7.94 13.18 -4.91
CA ASP A 147 -9.27 13.78 -4.79
C ASP A 147 -9.26 14.90 -3.74
N TYR A 148 -9.21 16.12 -4.22
CA TYR A 148 -9.21 17.31 -3.36
C TYR A 148 -10.53 17.48 -2.59
N LYS A 149 -11.65 16.98 -3.13
CA LYS A 149 -12.96 17.09 -2.48
C LYS A 149 -13.09 16.10 -1.34
N ALA A 150 -12.54 14.90 -1.54
CA ALA A 150 -12.50 13.85 -0.50
C ALA A 150 -11.30 14.01 0.44
N TYR A 151 -10.52 15.08 0.28
CA TYR A 151 -9.34 15.37 1.11
C TYR A 151 -8.18 14.38 0.97
N PHE A 152 -8.00 13.87 -0.22
CA PHE A 152 -6.83 13.10 -0.62
C PHE A 152 -6.03 13.84 -1.70
N PRO A 153 -5.41 14.98 -1.40
CA PRO A 153 -4.75 15.81 -2.41
C PRO A 153 -3.57 15.12 -3.10
N ARG A 154 -3.01 14.09 -2.47
CA ARG A 154 -1.94 13.25 -3.03
C ARG A 154 -2.42 11.86 -3.45
N GLY A 155 -3.72 11.62 -3.42
CA GLY A 155 -4.26 10.27 -3.45
C GLY A 155 -4.07 9.54 -2.12
N HIS A 156 -4.17 8.23 -2.15
CA HIS A 156 -4.00 7.38 -0.99
C HIS A 156 -3.30 6.09 -1.39
N VAL A 157 -2.67 5.42 -0.43
CA VAL A 157 -2.04 4.11 -0.61
C VAL A 157 -2.33 3.18 0.57
N ALA A 158 -2.44 1.89 0.26
CA ALA A 158 -2.61 0.83 1.25
C ALA A 158 -1.87 -0.44 0.81
N VAL A 159 -1.67 -1.37 1.73
CA VAL A 159 -1.09 -2.69 1.42
C VAL A 159 -2.16 -3.75 1.44
N VAL A 160 -2.18 -4.64 0.45
CA VAL A 160 -2.99 -5.85 0.46
C VAL A 160 -2.43 -6.84 1.48
N VAL A 161 -3.23 -7.20 2.48
CA VAL A 161 -2.79 -8.12 3.55
C VAL A 161 -3.46 -9.48 3.50
N LYS A 162 -4.59 -9.59 2.79
CA LYS A 162 -5.31 -10.86 2.57
C LYS A 162 -6.13 -10.76 1.30
N VAL A 163 -6.30 -11.87 0.59
CA VAL A 163 -7.21 -11.99 -0.56
C VAL A 163 -8.00 -13.27 -0.42
N GLU A 164 -9.32 -13.19 -0.54
CA GLU A 164 -10.24 -14.33 -0.50
C GLU A 164 -11.18 -14.28 -1.67
N ASP A 165 -11.68 -15.44 -2.09
CA ASP A 165 -12.71 -15.51 -3.12
C ASP A 165 -14.04 -14.92 -2.61
N ASP A 166 -14.70 -14.12 -3.42
CA ASP A 166 -16.05 -13.63 -3.13
C ASP A 166 -17.09 -14.60 -3.71
N VAL A 167 -17.46 -15.61 -2.90
CA VAL A 167 -18.45 -16.63 -3.27
C VAL A 167 -19.81 -16.00 -3.60
N SER A 168 -20.18 -14.95 -2.88
CA SER A 168 -21.45 -14.25 -3.06
C SER A 168 -21.48 -13.53 -4.40
N ALA A 169 -20.44 -12.77 -4.72
CA ALA A 169 -20.32 -12.07 -6.00
C ALA A 169 -20.20 -13.05 -7.19
N ALA A 170 -19.66 -14.24 -6.96
CA ALA A 170 -19.58 -15.29 -7.98
C ALA A 170 -20.94 -15.94 -8.29
N GLY A 171 -21.95 -15.78 -7.45
CA GLY A 171 -23.23 -16.49 -7.55
C GLY A 171 -23.23 -17.89 -6.94
N GLY A 172 -22.35 -18.15 -6.00
CA GLY A 172 -22.22 -19.40 -5.24
C GLY A 172 -21.03 -20.26 -5.64
N GLU A 173 -20.80 -21.31 -4.87
CA GLU A 173 -19.62 -22.19 -5.00
C GLU A 173 -19.46 -22.87 -6.37
N ALA A 174 -20.58 -23.26 -7.00
CA ALA A 174 -20.53 -23.90 -8.31
C ALA A 174 -20.06 -22.91 -9.40
N ALA A 175 -20.63 -21.71 -9.41
CA ALA A 175 -20.26 -20.65 -10.33
C ALA A 175 -18.80 -20.19 -10.08
N LEU A 176 -18.39 -20.07 -8.82
CA LEU A 176 -17.02 -19.74 -8.47
C LEU A 176 -16.00 -20.74 -9.05
N ARG A 177 -16.31 -22.04 -9.00
CA ARG A 177 -15.45 -23.08 -9.58
C ARG A 177 -15.25 -22.91 -11.08
N GLU A 178 -16.30 -22.54 -11.82
CA GLU A 178 -16.20 -22.29 -13.26
C GLU A 178 -15.37 -21.00 -13.53
N LEU A 179 -15.66 -19.93 -12.80
CA LEU A 179 -14.89 -18.67 -12.92
C LEU A 179 -13.40 -18.84 -12.63
N LYS A 180 -13.04 -19.71 -11.67
CA LYS A 180 -11.64 -20.05 -11.37
C LYS A 180 -10.90 -20.71 -12.53
N LYS A 181 -11.56 -21.56 -13.32
CA LYS A 181 -10.94 -22.16 -14.52
C LYS A 181 -10.49 -21.09 -15.51
N GLU A 182 -11.27 -20.03 -15.64
CA GLU A 182 -11.00 -18.90 -16.52
C GLU A 182 -10.15 -17.79 -15.87
N ARG A 183 -9.83 -17.92 -14.59
CA ARG A 183 -9.17 -16.88 -13.79
C ARG A 183 -9.98 -15.56 -13.74
N ARG A 184 -11.27 -15.71 -13.55
CA ARG A 184 -12.26 -14.61 -13.47
C ARG A 184 -13.01 -14.57 -12.14
N GLN A 185 -12.52 -15.25 -11.13
CA GLN A 185 -13.14 -15.26 -9.82
C GLN A 185 -13.13 -13.85 -9.22
N PRO A 186 -14.25 -13.36 -8.69
CA PRO A 186 -14.28 -12.17 -7.86
C PRO A 186 -13.60 -12.45 -6.53
N SER A 187 -13.03 -11.42 -5.92
CA SER A 187 -12.28 -11.57 -4.68
C SER A 187 -12.53 -10.40 -3.72
N LEU A 188 -12.53 -10.70 -2.45
CA LEU A 188 -12.43 -9.72 -1.37
C LEU A 188 -10.96 -9.44 -1.11
N VAL A 189 -10.58 -8.17 -1.16
CA VAL A 189 -9.21 -7.72 -1.00
C VAL A 189 -9.12 -6.92 0.30
N TYR A 190 -8.53 -7.54 1.32
CA TYR A 190 -8.32 -6.94 2.63
C TYR A 190 -7.08 -6.09 2.62
N ILE A 191 -7.19 -4.86 3.07
CA ILE A 191 -6.10 -3.89 3.07
C ILE A 191 -5.76 -3.43 4.48
N ALA A 192 -4.49 -3.12 4.69
CA ALA A 192 -4.00 -2.38 5.85
C ALA A 192 -3.50 -1.01 5.39
N GLU A 193 -3.89 0.02 6.12
CA GLU A 193 -3.63 1.40 5.75
C GLU A 193 -3.53 2.31 6.98
N GLN A 194 -3.14 3.53 6.78
CA GLN A 194 -3.06 4.57 7.78
C GLN A 194 -3.62 5.87 7.19
N ASN A 195 -4.19 6.70 8.04
CA ASN A 195 -4.69 8.01 7.65
C ASN A 195 -5.79 8.03 6.56
N PHE A 196 -6.62 6.98 6.51
CA PHE A 196 -7.84 7.03 5.71
C PHE A 196 -8.96 7.73 6.48
N ASP A 197 -9.42 7.12 7.57
CA ASP A 197 -10.44 7.66 8.45
C ASP A 197 -10.02 7.74 9.93
N ASN A 198 -8.82 7.21 10.25
CA ASN A 198 -8.24 7.16 11.58
C ASN A 198 -9.14 6.44 12.62
N LYS A 199 -9.99 5.50 12.19
CA LYS A 199 -10.81 4.70 13.07
C LYS A 199 -10.10 3.44 13.55
N ASN A 200 -10.47 2.99 14.74
CA ASN A 200 -9.98 1.73 15.28
C ASN A 200 -10.43 0.53 14.42
N TRP A 201 -9.53 -0.40 14.18
CA TRP A 201 -9.80 -1.62 13.39
C TRP A 201 -10.54 -2.71 14.19
N GLU A 202 -10.91 -2.44 15.46
CA GLU A 202 -11.71 -3.32 16.30
C GLU A 202 -11.11 -4.73 16.48
N GLY A 203 -9.78 -4.80 16.62
CA GLY A 203 -9.04 -6.05 16.77
C GLY A 203 -8.81 -6.84 15.47
N ARG A 204 -9.28 -6.35 14.34
CA ARG A 204 -8.97 -6.95 13.03
C ARG A 204 -7.51 -6.66 12.65
N ASN A 205 -6.95 -7.52 11.80
CA ASN A 205 -5.60 -7.33 11.23
C ASN A 205 -5.61 -6.60 9.87
N PHE A 206 -6.71 -5.96 9.54
CA PHE A 206 -6.93 -5.15 8.34
C PHE A 206 -7.86 -3.97 8.66
N SER A 207 -7.77 -2.92 7.88
CA SER A 207 -8.62 -1.72 8.02
C SER A 207 -9.95 -1.87 7.30
N ARG A 208 -9.89 -2.14 6.00
CA ARG A 208 -11.06 -2.19 5.12
C ARG A 208 -10.98 -3.34 4.12
N VAL A 209 -12.08 -3.57 3.41
CA VAL A 209 -12.20 -4.61 2.39
C VAL A 209 -12.62 -3.95 1.07
N LEU A 210 -11.83 -4.17 0.04
CA LEU A 210 -12.11 -3.78 -1.33
C LEU A 210 -12.69 -4.95 -2.10
N LYS A 211 -13.36 -4.68 -3.22
CA LYS A 211 -13.92 -5.69 -4.11
C LYS A 211 -13.15 -5.75 -5.42
N PHE A 212 -12.65 -6.92 -5.76
CA PHE A 212 -12.04 -7.16 -7.06
C PHE A 212 -12.98 -7.99 -7.92
N THR A 213 -13.32 -7.48 -9.10
CA THR A 213 -14.29 -8.13 -10.00
C THR A 213 -13.83 -8.08 -11.45
N TRP A 214 -14.44 -8.92 -12.28
CA TRP A 214 -14.25 -8.91 -13.72
C TRP A 214 -15.51 -8.36 -14.39
N MET A 215 -15.38 -7.19 -14.97
CA MET A 215 -16.46 -6.51 -15.69
C MET A 215 -16.61 -7.07 -17.10
N ARG A 216 -17.69 -6.67 -17.77
CA ARG A 216 -17.93 -6.97 -19.18
C ARG A 216 -16.75 -6.52 -20.05
N GLY A 217 -16.35 -7.36 -21.03
CA GLY A 217 -15.18 -7.08 -21.86
C GLY A 217 -13.83 -7.36 -21.18
N ASP A 218 -13.80 -8.32 -20.26
CA ASP A 218 -12.57 -8.77 -19.56
C ASP A 218 -11.81 -7.66 -18.82
N ARG A 219 -12.51 -6.68 -18.31
CA ARG A 219 -11.90 -5.58 -17.55
C ARG A 219 -11.80 -5.94 -16.07
N ALA A 220 -10.59 -5.89 -15.55
CA ALA A 220 -10.34 -6.03 -14.12
C ALA A 220 -10.75 -4.75 -13.38
N SER A 221 -11.58 -4.85 -12.37
CA SER A 221 -12.00 -3.72 -11.53
C SER A 221 -11.71 -4.00 -10.07
N LEU A 222 -10.92 -3.15 -9.46
CA LEU A 222 -10.77 -3.04 -8.01
C LEU A 222 -11.60 -1.84 -7.54
N GLU A 223 -12.53 -2.07 -6.63
CA GLU A 223 -13.48 -1.06 -6.19
C GLU A 223 -13.39 -0.82 -4.69
N ASP A 224 -13.36 0.43 -4.31
CA ASP A 224 -13.49 0.90 -2.93
C ASP A 224 -14.86 1.55 -2.76
N PRO A 225 -15.77 0.93 -1.98
CA PRO A 225 -17.10 1.50 -1.78
C PRO A 225 -17.08 2.79 -0.94
N ASP A 226 -16.01 3.03 -0.17
CA ASP A 226 -15.92 4.10 0.82
C ASP A 226 -14.89 5.18 0.44
N GLY A 227 -14.20 5.01 -0.69
CA GLY A 227 -13.08 5.86 -1.08
C GLY A 227 -13.21 6.52 -2.45
N PRO A 228 -12.25 7.36 -2.81
CA PRO A 228 -12.14 7.90 -4.14
C PRO A 228 -11.81 6.82 -5.17
N PRO A 229 -11.86 7.14 -6.48
CA PRO A 229 -11.52 6.19 -7.52
C PRO A 229 -10.13 5.59 -7.38
N LEU A 230 -10.03 4.28 -7.59
CA LEU A 230 -8.77 3.55 -7.58
C LEU A 230 -8.08 3.64 -8.95
N MET A 231 -6.80 3.96 -8.94
CA MET A 231 -5.94 3.84 -10.11
C MET A 231 -5.61 2.39 -10.41
N GLY A 232 -5.45 1.58 -9.38
CA GLY A 232 -5.12 0.17 -9.48
C GLY A 232 -4.23 -0.30 -8.33
N HIS A 233 -3.35 -1.26 -8.62
CA HIS A 233 -2.38 -1.74 -7.65
C HIS A 233 -1.00 -1.94 -8.29
N VAL A 234 0.03 -1.89 -7.46
CA VAL A 234 1.43 -2.02 -7.87
C VAL A 234 2.04 -3.21 -7.15
N ARG A 235 2.73 -4.06 -7.89
CA ARG A 235 3.43 -5.22 -7.36
C ARG A 235 4.91 -5.05 -7.46
N VAL A 236 5.61 -5.47 -6.40
CA VAL A 236 7.05 -5.67 -6.42
C VAL A 236 7.33 -6.90 -7.28
N GLY A 237 8.07 -6.71 -8.36
CA GLY A 237 8.48 -7.76 -9.27
C GLY A 237 9.78 -8.43 -8.85
N LYS A 238 10.55 -8.90 -9.82
CA LYS A 238 11.86 -9.48 -9.58
C LYS A 238 12.91 -8.42 -9.25
N LEU A 239 13.97 -8.83 -8.59
CA LEU A 239 15.15 -8.01 -8.43
C LEU A 239 15.75 -7.72 -9.80
N LEU A 240 16.06 -6.46 -10.09
CA LEU A 240 16.77 -6.07 -11.30
C LEU A 240 18.27 -6.22 -11.02
N GLU A 241 18.91 -7.13 -11.73
CA GLU A 241 20.36 -7.26 -11.73
C GLU A 241 20.93 -6.08 -12.53
N ASP A 242 21.95 -5.39 -12.00
CA ASP A 242 22.71 -4.31 -12.66
C ASP A 242 21.95 -3.00 -13.02
N ALA A 243 21.05 -2.54 -12.18
CA ALA A 243 20.69 -1.13 -12.25
C ALA A 243 21.85 -0.30 -11.66
N SER A 244 22.79 0.13 -12.50
CA SER A 244 23.72 1.21 -12.13
C SER A 244 22.91 2.49 -11.90
N PHE A 245 22.57 2.74 -10.64
CA PHE A 245 21.72 3.88 -10.26
C PHE A 245 22.45 5.24 -10.34
N PHE A 246 23.73 5.23 -10.64
CA PHE A 246 24.58 6.40 -10.80
C PHE A 246 25.00 6.58 -12.26
N GLY A 247 24.03 6.57 -13.18
CA GLY A 247 24.18 7.18 -14.48
C GLY A 247 23.83 8.65 -14.36
N ASP A 248 24.85 9.49 -14.35
CA ASP A 248 24.81 10.93 -14.56
C ASP A 248 23.91 11.76 -13.62
N LEU A 249 24.49 12.15 -12.48
CA LEU A 249 24.20 13.41 -11.80
C LEU A 249 25.03 14.53 -12.43
#